data_a55cc0b1197ccffacb2535cd7ba4328b
#
_entry.id   a55cc0b1197ccffacb2535cd7ba4328b
#
_cell.length_a   1.000
_cell.length_b   1.000
_cell.length_c   1.000
_cell.angle_alpha   90.00
_cell.angle_beta   90.00
_cell.angle_gamma   90.00
#
_symmetry.space_group_name_H-M   'P 1'
#
loop_
_entity.id
_entity.type
_entity.pdbx_description
1 polymer ?
#
loop_
_entity_poly.entity_id
_entity_poly.type
_entity_poly.pdbx_seq_one_letter_code
_entity_poly.pdbx_strand_id
1 'polypeptide(L)'
;MQSVFHLAIHVTDLDAARRFYGEILGCAEGRSTDTWVDFDFFGHQLSLHLGQPFATTRSGKVGDHMVMMPHMGAVLRLDDWLALADRLAEKGVAFDIPPVIRFEGEPGEQRTMFFFDPSGNPIEIKGFRDFEGLFSA
;
A
#
# COMPACT_ATOMS: atom_id res chain seq x y z
N MET A 1 -8.88 -11.55 -20.34
CA MET A 1 -7.50 -11.80 -19.87
C MET A 1 -7.43 -11.63 -18.35
N GLN A 2 -6.79 -12.54 -17.69
CA GLN A 2 -6.53 -12.44 -16.25
C GLN A 2 -5.02 -12.27 -16.05
N SER A 3 -4.64 -11.31 -15.19
CA SER A 3 -3.22 -11.04 -14.95
C SER A 3 -3.00 -10.63 -13.49
N VAL A 4 -1.78 -10.85 -13.02
CA VAL A 4 -1.31 -10.40 -11.71
C VAL A 4 -0.22 -9.37 -11.94
N PHE A 5 -0.37 -8.20 -11.34
CA PHE A 5 0.65 -7.15 -11.41
C PHE A 5 1.89 -7.57 -10.62
N HIS A 6 3.06 -7.26 -11.16
CA HIS A 6 4.35 -7.54 -10.53
C HIS A 6 5.11 -6.23 -10.35
N LEU A 7 5.62 -6.00 -9.13
CA LEU A 7 6.46 -4.87 -8.81
C LEU A 7 7.64 -5.35 -7.97
N ALA A 8 8.85 -4.93 -8.35
CA ALA A 8 10.06 -5.19 -7.56
C ALA A 8 10.61 -3.86 -7.07
N ILE A 9 10.87 -3.76 -5.76
CA ILE A 9 11.43 -2.56 -5.14
C ILE A 9 12.52 -2.95 -4.15
N HIS A 10 13.35 -1.99 -3.76
CA HIS A 10 14.39 -2.22 -2.77
C HIS A 10 13.91 -1.92 -1.36
N VAL A 11 14.40 -2.73 -0.42
CA VAL A 11 14.27 -2.51 1.02
C VAL A 11 15.66 -2.63 1.65
N THR A 12 15.86 -1.94 2.77
CA THR A 12 17.18 -1.92 3.42
C THR A 12 17.39 -3.07 4.39
N ASP A 13 16.29 -3.75 4.81
CA ASP A 13 16.33 -4.80 5.83
C ASP A 13 15.22 -5.80 5.55
N LEU A 14 15.57 -7.04 5.17
CA LEU A 14 14.59 -8.07 4.84
C LEU A 14 13.78 -8.53 6.05
N ASP A 15 14.38 -8.61 7.22
CA ASP A 15 13.66 -9.05 8.43
C ASP A 15 12.61 -8.01 8.83
N ALA A 16 12.96 -6.73 8.79
CA ALA A 16 12.01 -5.65 9.03
C ALA A 16 10.89 -5.64 7.99
N ALA A 17 11.21 -5.87 6.71
CA ALA A 17 10.23 -5.97 5.65
C ALA A 17 9.28 -7.15 5.86
N ARG A 18 9.79 -8.32 6.24
CA ARG A 18 8.95 -9.49 6.54
C ARG A 18 7.96 -9.20 7.67
N ARG A 19 8.42 -8.57 8.75
CA ARG A 19 7.52 -8.21 9.85
C ARG A 19 6.45 -7.23 9.39
N PHE A 20 6.83 -6.23 8.59
CA PHE A 20 5.89 -5.22 8.13
C PHE A 20 4.85 -5.79 7.15
N TYR A 21 5.31 -6.38 6.04
CA TYR A 21 4.40 -6.90 5.02
C TYR A 21 3.64 -8.14 5.48
N GLY A 22 4.29 -9.02 6.24
CA GLY A 22 3.69 -10.25 6.74
C GLY A 22 2.84 -10.06 7.97
N GLU A 23 3.40 -9.51 9.05
CA GLU A 23 2.71 -9.45 10.33
C GLU A 23 1.84 -8.20 10.47
N ILE A 24 2.29 -7.05 10.00
CA ILE A 24 1.54 -5.80 10.13
C ILE A 24 0.46 -5.69 9.04
N LEU A 25 0.84 -5.79 7.77
CA LEU A 25 -0.13 -5.75 6.66
C LEU A 25 -0.94 -7.03 6.50
N GLY A 26 -0.41 -8.17 6.96
CA GLY A 26 -1.10 -9.44 6.84
C GLY A 26 -0.98 -10.11 5.49
N CYS A 27 0.03 -9.77 4.69
CA CYS A 27 0.27 -10.39 3.39
C CYS A 27 0.97 -11.74 3.55
N ALA A 28 0.64 -12.71 2.69
CA ALA A 28 1.29 -14.02 2.71
C ALA A 28 2.66 -13.94 2.06
N GLU A 29 3.67 -14.49 2.74
CA GLU A 29 5.02 -14.58 2.20
C GLU A 29 5.10 -15.70 1.17
N GLY A 30 5.78 -15.42 0.05
CA GLY A 30 6.06 -16.40 -0.99
C GLY A 30 7.48 -16.94 -0.91
N ARG A 31 8.15 -17.00 -2.07
CA ARG A 31 9.53 -17.48 -2.15
C ARG A 31 10.51 -16.41 -1.67
N SER A 32 11.69 -16.85 -1.26
CA SER A 32 12.74 -15.94 -0.81
C SER A 32 14.13 -16.54 -1.02
N THR A 33 15.13 -15.66 -1.00
CA THR A 33 16.54 -15.99 -0.89
C THR A 33 17.15 -15.11 0.19
N ASP A 34 18.46 -15.11 0.29
CA ASP A 34 19.15 -14.23 1.25
C ASP A 34 19.05 -12.75 0.89
N THR A 35 18.65 -12.42 -0.35
CA THR A 35 18.66 -11.05 -0.85
C THR A 35 17.30 -10.53 -1.31
N TRP A 36 16.27 -11.36 -1.32
CA TRP A 36 14.91 -10.92 -1.70
C TRP A 36 13.85 -11.81 -1.08
N VAL A 37 12.63 -11.29 -1.02
CA VAL A 37 11.44 -12.00 -0.56
C VAL A 37 10.22 -11.52 -1.37
N ASP A 38 9.38 -12.48 -1.77
CA ASP A 38 8.11 -12.20 -2.45
C ASP A 38 6.95 -12.21 -1.47
N PHE A 39 5.96 -11.35 -1.73
CA PHE A 39 4.71 -11.32 -0.99
C PHE A 39 3.52 -11.32 -1.95
N ASP A 40 2.44 -11.98 -1.52
CA ASP A 40 1.12 -11.78 -2.10
C ASP A 40 0.57 -10.46 -1.54
N PHE A 41 0.79 -9.38 -2.28
CA PHE A 41 0.38 -8.03 -1.88
C PHE A 41 -1.02 -7.77 -2.42
N PHE A 42 -2.02 -8.17 -1.64
CA PHE A 42 -3.43 -8.00 -1.99
C PHE A 42 -3.78 -8.57 -3.38
N GLY A 43 -3.24 -9.75 -3.69
CA GLY A 43 -3.47 -10.42 -4.95
C GLY A 43 -2.43 -10.14 -6.04
N HIS A 44 -1.41 -9.32 -5.76
CA HIS A 44 -0.36 -8.97 -6.71
C HIS A 44 1.00 -9.41 -6.19
N GLN A 45 1.94 -9.63 -7.10
CA GLN A 45 3.28 -10.09 -6.73
C GLN A 45 4.17 -8.89 -6.43
N LEU A 46 4.56 -8.74 -5.16
CA LEU A 46 5.52 -7.73 -4.73
C LEU A 46 6.82 -8.43 -4.35
N SER A 47 7.91 -8.06 -5.02
CA SER A 47 9.25 -8.61 -4.74
C SER A 47 10.09 -7.54 -4.06
N LEU A 48 10.58 -7.85 -2.87
CA LEU A 48 11.39 -6.94 -2.07
C LEU A 48 12.84 -7.39 -2.11
N HIS A 49 13.72 -6.58 -2.68
CA HIS A 49 15.13 -6.88 -2.83
C HIS A 49 15.96 -6.01 -1.90
N LEU A 50 17.02 -6.57 -1.32
CA LEU A 50 17.99 -5.78 -0.53
C LEU A 50 18.65 -4.75 -1.42
N GLY A 51 18.62 -3.49 -1.01
CA GLY A 51 19.26 -2.40 -1.74
C GLY A 51 18.77 -1.04 -1.28
N GLN A 52 19.15 -0.02 -2.03
CA GLN A 52 18.76 1.36 -1.77
C GLN A 52 17.36 1.60 -2.34
N PRO A 53 16.38 2.03 -1.52
CA PRO A 53 15.05 2.36 -2.02
C PRO A 53 15.08 3.45 -3.09
N PHE A 54 14.10 3.43 -3.98
CA PHE A 54 13.97 4.47 -5.01
C PHE A 54 13.75 5.85 -4.38
N ALA A 55 14.23 6.89 -5.07
CA ALA A 55 14.08 8.27 -4.59
C ALA A 55 12.63 8.73 -4.72
N THR A 56 12.14 9.45 -3.73
CA THR A 56 10.78 10.00 -3.72
C THR A 56 10.81 11.48 -3.36
N THR A 57 9.80 12.21 -3.84
CA THR A 57 9.59 13.61 -3.48
C THR A 57 8.13 13.85 -3.15
N ARG A 58 7.85 14.78 -2.27
CA ARG A 58 6.48 15.16 -1.91
C ARG A 58 5.94 16.11 -2.98
N SER A 59 5.49 15.54 -4.09
CA SER A 59 5.15 16.30 -5.31
C SER A 59 3.80 15.93 -5.92
N GLY A 60 3.13 14.88 -5.43
CA GLY A 60 1.80 14.52 -5.89
C GLY A 60 0.72 15.27 -5.12
N LYS A 61 -0.34 15.70 -5.81
CA LYS A 61 -1.45 16.40 -5.16
C LYS A 61 -2.65 15.48 -5.04
N VAL A 62 -3.10 15.24 -3.80
CA VAL A 62 -4.29 14.44 -3.48
C VAL A 62 -5.18 15.29 -2.58
N GLY A 63 -6.22 15.91 -3.16
CA GLY A 63 -7.05 16.87 -2.45
C GLY A 63 -6.20 18.04 -1.94
N ASP A 64 -6.22 18.28 -0.65
CA ASP A 64 -5.42 19.33 0.00
C ASP A 64 -4.04 18.81 0.47
N HIS A 65 -3.74 17.54 0.21
CA HIS A 65 -2.48 16.92 0.65
C HIS A 65 -1.49 16.84 -0.49
N MET A 66 -0.21 17.06 -0.16
CA MET A 66 0.91 16.72 -1.03
C MET A 66 1.45 15.37 -0.61
N VAL A 67 1.56 14.44 -1.54
CA VAL A 67 1.96 13.05 -1.25
C VAL A 67 3.30 12.73 -1.89
N MET A 68 3.94 11.70 -1.35
CA MET A 68 5.22 11.21 -1.89
C MET A 68 4.99 10.58 -3.26
N MET A 69 5.88 10.87 -4.19
CA MET A 69 5.89 10.31 -5.54
C MET A 69 7.29 9.79 -5.88
N PRO A 70 7.41 8.58 -6.48
CA PRO A 70 6.31 7.65 -6.69
C PRO A 70 5.87 6.97 -5.40
N HIS A 71 4.67 6.40 -5.42
CA HIS A 71 4.17 5.52 -4.36
C HIS A 71 3.46 4.33 -5.00
N MET A 72 3.28 3.28 -4.22
CA MET A 72 2.57 2.09 -4.65
C MET A 72 1.42 1.81 -3.71
N GLY A 73 0.55 0.90 -4.09
CA GLY A 73 -0.51 0.49 -3.19
C GLY A 73 -1.49 -0.46 -3.85
N ALA A 74 -2.67 -0.51 -3.26
CA ALA A 74 -3.75 -1.36 -3.74
C ALA A 74 -5.08 -0.68 -3.52
N VAL A 75 -6.07 -1.11 -4.28
CA VAL A 75 -7.46 -0.68 -4.14
C VAL A 75 -8.24 -1.86 -3.59
N LEU A 76 -8.80 -1.68 -2.41
CA LEU A 76 -9.55 -2.72 -1.71
C LEU A 76 -11.05 -2.42 -1.72
N ARG A 77 -11.86 -3.44 -1.51
CA ARG A 77 -13.26 -3.23 -1.16
C ARG A 77 -13.34 -2.55 0.20
N LEU A 78 -14.37 -1.76 0.41
CA LEU A 78 -14.50 -0.94 1.60
C LEU A 78 -14.39 -1.75 2.90
N ASP A 79 -15.01 -2.93 2.98
CA ASP A 79 -14.95 -3.76 4.18
C ASP A 79 -13.52 -4.17 4.50
N ASP A 80 -12.76 -4.59 3.49
CA ASP A 80 -11.37 -4.98 3.66
C ASP A 80 -10.50 -3.78 4.02
N TRP A 81 -10.77 -2.62 3.41
CA TRP A 81 -10.05 -1.39 3.73
C TRP A 81 -10.26 -0.97 5.19
N LEU A 82 -11.51 -1.03 5.67
CA LEU A 82 -11.83 -0.70 7.05
C LEU A 82 -11.11 -1.64 8.03
N ALA A 83 -11.14 -2.94 7.75
CA ALA A 83 -10.46 -3.92 8.58
C ALA A 83 -8.93 -3.68 8.60
N LEU A 84 -8.35 -3.35 7.45
CA LEU A 84 -6.92 -3.04 7.38
C LEU A 84 -6.58 -1.76 8.13
N ALA A 85 -7.39 -0.71 7.98
CA ALA A 85 -7.16 0.55 8.70
C ALA A 85 -7.15 0.33 10.22
N ASP A 86 -8.11 -0.44 10.73
CA ASP A 86 -8.17 -0.80 12.15
C ASP A 86 -6.94 -1.61 12.59
N ARG A 87 -6.53 -2.57 11.78
CA ARG A 87 -5.35 -3.40 12.05
C ARG A 87 -4.08 -2.54 12.13
N LEU A 88 -3.89 -1.63 11.18
CA LEU A 88 -2.72 -0.76 11.16
C LEU A 88 -2.69 0.17 12.38
N ALA A 89 -3.84 0.71 12.76
CA ALA A 89 -3.93 1.55 13.96
C ALA A 89 -3.60 0.76 15.22
N GLU A 90 -4.12 -0.46 15.36
CA GLU A 90 -3.82 -1.35 16.50
C GLU A 90 -2.34 -1.73 16.56
N LYS A 91 -1.69 -1.91 15.41
CA LYS A 91 -0.26 -2.23 15.31
C LYS A 91 0.64 -1.02 15.50
N GLY A 92 0.06 0.17 15.69
CA GLY A 92 0.83 1.38 15.95
C GLY A 92 1.50 1.99 14.73
N VAL A 93 1.00 1.74 13.55
CA VAL A 93 1.55 2.32 12.31
C VAL A 93 1.35 3.84 12.32
N ALA A 94 2.42 4.58 12.05
CA ALA A 94 2.36 6.03 11.89
C ALA A 94 1.90 6.35 10.46
N PHE A 95 0.75 7.02 10.32
CA PHE A 95 0.23 7.41 9.02
C PHE A 95 0.85 8.72 8.55
N ASP A 96 1.22 8.77 7.27
CA ASP A 96 1.56 10.03 6.59
C ASP A 96 0.28 10.83 6.33
N ILE A 97 -0.75 10.14 5.84
CA ILE A 97 -2.12 10.66 5.78
C ILE A 97 -3.00 9.62 6.46
N PRO A 98 -3.62 9.96 7.61
CA PRO A 98 -4.50 9.01 8.31
C PRO A 98 -5.73 8.68 7.47
N PRO A 99 -6.44 7.58 7.80
CA PRO A 99 -7.64 7.19 7.08
C PRO A 99 -8.61 8.36 6.88
N VAL A 100 -8.98 8.63 5.62
CA VAL A 100 -9.81 9.78 5.25
C VAL A 100 -10.76 9.41 4.11
N ILE A 101 -11.93 10.05 4.09
CA ILE A 101 -12.92 9.90 3.01
C ILE A 101 -12.70 11.04 2.01
N ARG A 102 -12.67 10.69 0.71
CA ARG A 102 -12.62 11.66 -0.40
C ARG A 102 -13.93 11.58 -1.18
N PHE A 103 -14.38 12.73 -1.70
CA PHE A 103 -15.60 12.85 -2.49
C PHE A 103 -16.83 12.29 -1.76
N GLU A 104 -16.92 12.55 -0.45
CA GLU A 104 -18.01 12.04 0.39
C GLU A 104 -19.37 12.45 -0.16
N GLY A 105 -20.28 11.47 -0.28
CA GLY A 105 -21.62 11.70 -0.81
C GLY A 105 -21.71 11.80 -2.32
N GLU A 106 -20.60 11.70 -3.05
CA GLU A 106 -20.54 11.77 -4.51
C GLU A 106 -20.33 10.39 -5.12
N PRO A 107 -20.59 10.21 -6.44
CA PRO A 107 -20.39 8.89 -7.09
C PRO A 107 -18.97 8.36 -7.01
N GLY A 108 -17.98 9.25 -6.92
CA GLY A 108 -16.56 8.87 -6.79
C GLY A 108 -16.09 8.70 -5.35
N GLU A 109 -16.99 8.57 -4.38
CA GLU A 109 -16.61 8.43 -2.97
C GLU A 109 -15.64 7.29 -2.79
N GLN A 110 -14.53 7.60 -2.12
CA GLN A 110 -13.48 6.63 -1.82
C GLN A 110 -12.81 6.98 -0.50
N ARG A 111 -12.10 6.02 0.04
CA ARG A 111 -11.27 6.21 1.22
C ARG A 111 -9.82 6.00 0.86
N THR A 112 -8.93 6.67 1.56
CA THR A 112 -7.50 6.48 1.38
C THR A 112 -6.76 6.62 2.69
N MET A 113 -5.55 6.04 2.72
CA MET A 113 -4.58 6.21 3.78
C MET A 113 -3.18 6.05 3.18
N PHE A 114 -2.22 6.79 3.73
CA PHE A 114 -0.82 6.75 3.30
C PHE A 114 0.07 6.43 4.49
N PHE A 115 1.03 5.56 4.27
CA PHE A 115 2.03 5.21 5.28
C PHE A 115 3.31 4.74 4.59
N PHE A 116 4.36 4.51 5.36
CA PHE A 116 5.64 4.06 4.83
C PHE A 116 5.96 2.66 5.33
N ASP A 117 6.66 1.88 4.50
CA ASP A 117 7.28 0.66 5.02
C ASP A 117 8.53 1.02 5.84
N PRO A 118 9.18 0.06 6.54
CA PRO A 118 10.35 0.36 7.36
C PRO A 118 11.55 0.96 6.61
N SER A 119 11.59 0.79 5.31
CA SER A 119 12.65 1.35 4.44
C SER A 119 12.29 2.72 3.89
N GLY A 120 11.11 3.25 4.22
CA GLY A 120 10.64 4.53 3.73
C GLY A 120 9.92 4.48 2.38
N ASN A 121 9.59 3.30 1.86
CA ASN A 121 8.80 3.18 0.64
C ASN A 121 7.36 3.63 0.90
N PRO A 122 6.83 4.62 0.14
CA PRO A 122 5.48 5.14 0.37
C PRO A 122 4.41 4.18 -0.17
N ILE A 123 3.35 4.01 0.62
CA ILE A 123 2.23 3.12 0.28
C ILE A 123 0.93 3.88 0.45
N GLU A 124 0.07 3.77 -0.57
CA GLU A 124 -1.32 4.24 -0.48
C GLU A 124 -2.27 3.06 -0.59
N ILE A 125 -3.23 2.95 0.32
CA ILE A 125 -4.30 1.95 0.21
C ILE A 125 -5.63 2.67 0.10
N LYS A 126 -6.34 2.40 -1.01
CA LYS A 126 -7.64 2.98 -1.29
C LYS A 126 -8.74 1.98 -1.00
N GLY A 127 -9.91 2.50 -0.63
CA GLY A 127 -11.10 1.69 -0.39
C GLY A 127 -12.30 2.21 -1.17
N PHE A 128 -13.01 1.29 -1.85
CA PHE A 128 -14.22 1.58 -2.60
C PHE A 128 -15.31 0.60 -2.21
N ARG A 129 -16.56 1.05 -2.23
CA ARG A 129 -17.70 0.15 -1.99
C ARG A 129 -17.75 -0.98 -3.00
N ASP A 130 -17.46 -0.65 -4.27
CA ASP A 130 -17.31 -1.59 -5.36
C ASP A 130 -16.31 -1.02 -6.37
N PHE A 131 -15.89 -1.83 -7.33
CA PHE A 131 -14.90 -1.43 -8.34
C PHE A 131 -15.52 -0.97 -9.64
N GLU A 132 -16.85 -0.90 -9.71
CA GLU A 132 -17.59 -0.60 -10.94
C GLU A 132 -17.16 0.72 -11.56
N GLY A 133 -16.98 1.76 -10.76
CA GLY A 133 -16.59 3.09 -11.22
C GLY A 133 -15.10 3.37 -11.22
N LEU A 134 -14.26 2.37 -10.87
CA LEU A 134 -12.83 2.60 -10.65
C LEU A 134 -12.09 3.15 -11.87
N PHE A 135 -12.48 2.70 -13.05
CA PHE A 135 -11.87 3.14 -14.32
C PHE A 135 -12.77 4.06 -15.14
N SER A 136 -13.84 4.56 -14.57
CA SER A 136 -14.73 5.48 -15.26
C SER A 136 -14.09 6.86 -15.41
N ALA A 137 -14.35 7.47 -16.56
CA ALA A 137 -13.89 8.83 -16.82
C ALA A 137 -14.69 9.87 -16.02
#